data_c42c0d992c9a43cdbbd309ec7693d10c
#
_entry.id   c42c0d992c9a43cdbbd309ec7693d10c
#
_cell.length_a   1.000
_cell.length_b   1.000
_cell.length_c   1.000
_cell.angle_alpha   90.00
_cell.angle_beta   90.00
_cell.angle_gamma   90.00
#
_symmetry.space_group_name_H-M   'P 1'
#
loop_
_entity.id
_entity.type
_entity.pdbx_description
1 polymer ?
#
loop_
_entity_poly.entity_id
_entity_poly.type
_entity_poly.pdbx_seq_one_letter_code
_entity_poly.pdbx_strand_id
1 'polypeptide(L)'
;MEQRKPVITYTHTSLEAADATLNNLLDLIVEGTWDWSRSSGEVKRSPGWYRMLGFEVGVFREDVFTWENLIHPDDYQRVMQNFEQFTSGQIDNYSIDYRCKKCDGNYLWITDNAQIIERDPNGVVTRIIGAHLDIHERKTAQLELFEQNRLLRADNVTLEKLITQKARELEIRNRELQQKVLEIELISNTDPLTQVPNRKKFEEELLNEKCRSDRYGHELSVAMLDIDHFKNINDTFGHETGDRVLKKLAAFVTENIREIDFFARWGGEEFVLIFPDVGLEGAVSCAQKLRQLIAEHELYPGFKITCSFGVTAYHSGDSLDDLFSRIDNALYVAKNSGRDQVVELRAKALT
;
A
#
# COMPACT_ATOMS: atom_id res chain seq x y z
N MET A 1 -46.69 -20.40 37.30
CA MET A 1 -47.14 -19.09 37.84
C MET A 1 -46.97 -18.10 36.71
N GLU A 2 -48.02 -17.84 35.94
CA GLU A 2 -48.03 -16.76 34.92
C GLU A 2 -48.08 -15.42 35.62
N GLN A 3 -47.02 -14.64 35.41
CA GLN A 3 -46.98 -13.22 35.87
C GLN A 3 -47.93 -12.44 34.94
N ARG A 4 -49.13 -12.12 35.44
CA ARG A 4 -50.03 -11.15 34.79
C ARG A 4 -49.26 -9.80 34.74
N LYS A 5 -49.04 -9.28 33.53
CA LYS A 5 -48.57 -7.92 33.32
C LYS A 5 -49.54 -6.96 34.05
N PRO A 6 -49.06 -5.90 34.72
CA PRO A 6 -49.93 -4.94 35.37
C PRO A 6 -50.82 -4.28 34.29
N VAL A 7 -52.11 -4.40 34.47
CA VAL A 7 -53.10 -3.71 33.67
C VAL A 7 -53.14 -2.23 34.15
N ILE A 8 -52.69 -1.33 33.28
CA ILE A 8 -52.84 0.11 33.53
C ILE A 8 -54.33 0.43 33.39
N THR A 9 -55.02 0.75 34.48
CA THR A 9 -56.41 1.11 34.47
C THR A 9 -56.52 2.63 34.45
N TYR A 10 -56.97 3.20 33.36
CA TYR A 10 -57.35 4.62 33.27
C TYR A 10 -58.74 4.79 33.84
N THR A 11 -58.91 5.59 34.91
CA THR A 11 -60.22 5.95 35.46
C THR A 11 -60.72 7.21 34.77
N HIS A 12 -61.75 7.07 33.93
CA HIS A 12 -62.42 8.19 33.24
C HIS A 12 -63.72 8.52 33.96
N THR A 13 -64.07 9.80 33.99
CA THR A 13 -65.29 10.32 34.64
C THR A 13 -66.55 10.14 33.78
N SER A 14 -66.38 9.92 32.49
CA SER A 14 -67.45 9.65 31.53
C SER A 14 -66.94 8.91 30.30
N LEU A 15 -67.83 8.32 29.49
CA LEU A 15 -67.50 7.73 28.17
C LEU A 15 -66.88 8.77 27.22
N GLU A 16 -67.39 10.00 27.22
CA GLU A 16 -66.88 11.10 26.41
C GLU A 16 -65.42 11.48 26.79
N ALA A 17 -65.11 11.45 28.08
CA ALA A 17 -63.72 11.68 28.54
C ALA A 17 -62.79 10.54 28.12
N ALA A 18 -63.26 9.29 28.11
CA ALA A 18 -62.52 8.15 27.67
C ALA A 18 -62.24 8.22 26.13
N ASP A 19 -63.25 8.55 25.35
CA ASP A 19 -63.15 8.73 23.93
C ASP A 19 -62.19 9.87 23.55
N ALA A 20 -62.28 11.00 24.25
CA ALA A 20 -61.36 12.12 24.01
C ALA A 20 -59.89 11.74 24.34
N THR A 21 -59.69 10.99 25.40
CA THR A 21 -58.34 10.52 25.75
C THR A 21 -57.80 9.53 24.71
N LEU A 22 -58.62 8.59 24.26
CA LEU A 22 -58.26 7.65 23.24
C LEU A 22 -57.91 8.33 21.91
N ASN A 23 -58.72 9.26 21.47
CA ASN A 23 -58.49 10.03 20.23
C ASN A 23 -57.20 10.84 20.31
N ASN A 24 -56.92 11.50 21.44
CA ASN A 24 -55.67 12.23 21.65
C ASN A 24 -54.45 11.30 21.64
N LEU A 25 -54.56 10.09 22.22
CA LEU A 25 -53.48 9.12 22.19
C LEU A 25 -53.24 8.58 20.77
N LEU A 26 -54.31 8.33 20.01
CA LEU A 26 -54.22 7.89 18.63
C LEU A 26 -53.58 8.96 17.74
N ASP A 27 -53.96 10.21 17.91
CA ASP A 27 -53.36 11.34 17.18
C ASP A 27 -51.85 11.57 17.48
N LEU A 28 -51.36 11.05 18.61
CA LEU A 28 -49.93 11.06 18.94
C LEU A 28 -49.13 9.91 18.31
N ILE A 29 -49.78 8.82 17.95
CA ILE A 29 -49.11 7.58 17.56
C ILE A 29 -49.23 7.31 16.05
N VAL A 30 -50.38 7.71 15.47
CA VAL A 30 -50.72 7.48 14.04
C VAL A 30 -51.29 8.73 13.42
N GLU A 31 -51.05 8.93 12.14
CA GLU A 31 -51.58 10.13 11.43
C GLU A 31 -53.04 10.01 11.11
N GLY A 32 -53.57 8.78 10.95
CA GLY A 32 -54.98 8.59 10.68
C GLY A 32 -55.45 7.20 11.02
N THR A 33 -56.75 7.10 11.43
CA THR A 33 -57.40 5.82 11.68
C THR A 33 -58.63 5.67 10.77
N TRP A 34 -59.01 4.41 10.52
CA TRP A 34 -60.18 4.05 9.80
C TRP A 34 -60.90 2.85 10.44
N ASP A 35 -62.24 2.81 10.29
CA ASP A 35 -63.10 1.78 10.85
C ASP A 35 -64.15 1.37 9.78
N TRP A 36 -63.98 0.15 9.29
CA TRP A 36 -64.91 -0.39 8.31
C TRP A 36 -65.90 -1.33 8.96
N SER A 37 -67.20 -1.15 8.62
CA SER A 37 -68.29 -1.99 9.06
C SER A 37 -69.04 -2.59 7.85
N ARG A 38 -69.18 -3.92 7.84
CA ARG A 38 -69.93 -4.64 6.80
C ARG A 38 -71.42 -4.34 6.85
N SER A 39 -72.02 -4.12 8.02
CA SER A 39 -73.42 -3.89 8.19
C SER A 39 -73.93 -2.61 7.54
N SER A 40 -73.15 -1.54 7.57
CA SER A 40 -73.47 -0.27 6.91
C SER A 40 -72.76 -0.15 5.54
N GLY A 41 -71.70 -0.92 5.27
CA GLY A 41 -70.86 -0.74 4.11
C GLY A 41 -69.93 0.47 4.20
N GLU A 42 -69.93 1.19 5.34
CA GLU A 42 -69.23 2.45 5.56
C GLU A 42 -67.80 2.23 6.07
N VAL A 43 -66.93 3.17 5.72
CA VAL A 43 -65.58 3.33 6.26
C VAL A 43 -65.49 4.73 6.92
N LYS A 44 -65.53 4.74 8.26
CA LYS A 44 -65.30 5.98 9.02
C LYS A 44 -63.84 6.30 9.10
N ARG A 45 -63.46 7.53 8.82
CA ARG A 45 -62.08 8.00 8.83
C ARG A 45 -61.91 9.12 9.84
N SER A 46 -60.81 9.05 10.63
CA SER A 46 -60.50 10.13 11.57
C SER A 46 -60.13 11.43 10.86
N PRO A 47 -60.25 12.58 11.52
CA PRO A 47 -59.77 13.85 10.97
C PRO A 47 -58.28 13.84 10.61
N GLY A 48 -57.46 13.07 11.34
CA GLY A 48 -56.03 12.86 11.06
C GLY A 48 -55.79 12.25 9.67
N TRP A 49 -56.62 11.26 9.28
CA TRP A 49 -56.53 10.63 7.96
C TRP A 49 -56.66 11.65 6.81
N TYR A 50 -57.57 12.58 6.93
CA TYR A 50 -57.76 13.66 5.94
C TYR A 50 -56.59 14.62 5.95
N ARG A 51 -56.14 15.05 7.15
CA ARG A 51 -55.00 15.99 7.30
C ARG A 51 -53.70 15.41 6.71
N MET A 52 -53.41 14.15 6.95
CA MET A 52 -52.23 13.45 6.42
C MET A 52 -52.14 13.53 4.88
N LEU A 53 -53.27 13.38 4.22
CA LEU A 53 -53.37 13.45 2.75
C LEU A 53 -53.65 14.88 2.20
N GLY A 54 -53.85 15.85 3.08
CA GLY A 54 -54.10 17.25 2.72
C GLY A 54 -55.53 17.54 2.25
N PHE A 55 -56.49 16.65 2.54
CA PHE A 55 -57.89 16.86 2.18
C PHE A 55 -58.69 17.52 3.31
N GLU A 56 -59.77 18.18 2.97
CA GLU A 56 -60.74 18.67 3.95
C GLU A 56 -61.52 17.51 4.58
N VAL A 57 -61.77 17.57 5.90
CA VAL A 57 -62.49 16.55 6.63
C VAL A 57 -63.92 16.39 6.08
N GLY A 58 -64.28 15.14 5.73
CA GLY A 58 -65.62 14.85 5.22
C GLY A 58 -65.82 15.12 3.72
N VAL A 59 -64.77 15.42 2.96
CA VAL A 59 -64.88 15.68 1.50
C VAL A 59 -65.21 14.40 0.72
N PHE A 60 -64.88 13.24 1.26
CA PHE A 60 -65.14 11.96 0.62
C PHE A 60 -66.40 11.27 1.18
N ARG A 61 -66.98 10.39 0.38
CA ARG A 61 -67.97 9.44 0.85
C ARG A 61 -67.32 8.42 1.80
N GLU A 62 -68.07 7.99 2.79
CA GLU A 62 -67.64 6.97 3.73
C GLU A 62 -67.75 5.54 3.13
N ASP A 63 -67.08 5.30 1.99
CA ASP A 63 -67.06 4.02 1.28
C ASP A 63 -65.64 3.50 1.05
N VAL A 64 -65.52 2.24 0.66
CA VAL A 64 -64.23 1.59 0.36
C VAL A 64 -63.62 2.12 -0.93
N PHE A 65 -64.39 2.57 -1.91
CA PHE A 65 -63.92 3.01 -3.21
C PHE A 65 -63.05 4.27 -3.09
N THR A 66 -63.32 5.08 -2.08
CA THR A 66 -62.48 6.27 -1.77
C THR A 66 -61.02 5.86 -1.51
N TRP A 67 -60.77 4.80 -0.73
CA TRP A 67 -59.43 4.30 -0.45
C TRP A 67 -58.79 3.71 -1.69
N GLU A 68 -59.49 2.83 -2.41
CA GLU A 68 -58.99 2.17 -3.62
C GLU A 68 -58.50 3.18 -4.67
N ASN A 69 -59.26 4.27 -4.87
CA ASN A 69 -58.93 5.33 -5.84
C ASN A 69 -57.74 6.21 -5.45
N LEU A 70 -57.32 6.18 -4.20
CA LEU A 70 -56.15 6.90 -3.72
C LEU A 70 -54.84 6.06 -3.74
N ILE A 71 -54.94 4.75 -3.95
CA ILE A 71 -53.76 3.91 -4.08
C ILE A 71 -53.05 4.20 -5.40
N HIS A 72 -51.71 4.27 -5.36
CA HIS A 72 -50.90 4.39 -6.58
C HIS A 72 -51.17 3.22 -7.53
N PRO A 73 -51.31 3.46 -8.84
CA PRO A 73 -51.58 2.37 -9.80
C PRO A 73 -50.64 1.15 -9.72
N ASP A 74 -49.34 1.39 -9.57
CA ASP A 74 -48.35 0.28 -9.48
C ASP A 74 -48.49 -0.50 -8.17
N ASP A 75 -49.04 0.08 -7.12
CA ASP A 75 -49.18 -0.57 -5.81
C ASP A 75 -50.53 -1.27 -5.66
N TYR A 76 -51.53 -0.88 -6.47
CA TYR A 76 -52.93 -1.30 -6.34
C TYR A 76 -53.09 -2.84 -6.29
N GLN A 77 -52.53 -3.54 -7.24
CA GLN A 77 -52.69 -5.01 -7.31
C GLN A 77 -52.10 -5.69 -6.06
N ARG A 78 -50.97 -5.26 -5.61
CA ARG A 78 -50.30 -5.81 -4.41
C ARG A 78 -51.09 -5.50 -3.13
N VAL A 79 -51.60 -4.32 -3.01
CA VAL A 79 -52.39 -3.89 -1.84
C VAL A 79 -53.70 -4.70 -1.78
N MET A 80 -54.44 -4.78 -2.88
CA MET A 80 -55.70 -5.50 -2.95
C MET A 80 -55.53 -7.01 -2.67
N GLN A 81 -54.52 -7.63 -3.23
CA GLN A 81 -54.20 -9.05 -2.97
C GLN A 81 -53.87 -9.27 -1.48
N ASN A 82 -53.10 -8.37 -0.85
CA ASN A 82 -52.76 -8.50 0.57
C ASN A 82 -54.02 -8.34 1.46
N PHE A 83 -54.91 -7.40 1.10
CA PHE A 83 -56.15 -7.18 1.82
C PHE A 83 -57.12 -8.36 1.67
N GLU A 84 -57.21 -8.97 0.50
CA GLU A 84 -57.98 -10.22 0.29
C GLU A 84 -57.47 -11.37 1.14
N GLN A 85 -56.16 -11.57 1.19
CA GLN A 85 -55.52 -12.62 2.02
C GLN A 85 -55.84 -12.40 3.50
N PHE A 86 -55.81 -11.14 3.96
CA PHE A 86 -56.16 -10.77 5.33
C PHE A 86 -57.59 -11.05 5.66
N THR A 87 -58.53 -10.60 4.84
CA THR A 87 -59.97 -10.75 5.09
C THR A 87 -60.47 -12.19 4.96
N SER A 88 -59.82 -13.01 4.11
CA SER A 88 -60.07 -14.43 4.00
C SER A 88 -59.43 -15.27 5.15
N GLY A 89 -58.61 -14.67 5.97
CA GLY A 89 -57.91 -15.35 7.07
C GLY A 89 -56.68 -16.17 6.64
N GLN A 90 -56.14 -15.91 5.46
CA GLN A 90 -54.85 -16.50 5.02
C GLN A 90 -53.64 -15.91 5.72
N ILE A 91 -53.76 -14.66 6.15
CA ILE A 91 -52.77 -13.95 6.99
C ILE A 91 -53.45 -13.37 8.22
N ASP A 92 -52.80 -13.47 9.37
CA ASP A 92 -53.33 -12.98 10.64
C ASP A 92 -53.12 -11.48 10.85
N ASN A 93 -52.08 -10.91 10.24
CA ASN A 93 -51.71 -9.49 10.42
C ASN A 93 -51.70 -8.79 9.07
N TYR A 94 -52.38 -7.65 8.99
CA TYR A 94 -52.33 -6.76 7.84
C TYR A 94 -51.40 -5.61 8.15
N SER A 95 -50.30 -5.54 7.40
CA SER A 95 -49.33 -4.43 7.47
C SER A 95 -48.70 -4.29 6.10
N ILE A 96 -48.90 -3.20 5.44
CA ILE A 96 -48.45 -2.98 4.07
C ILE A 96 -48.06 -1.53 3.80
N ASP A 97 -46.88 -1.35 3.20
CA ASP A 97 -46.41 -0.03 2.74
C ASP A 97 -46.88 0.22 1.31
N TYR A 98 -47.53 1.34 1.05
CA TYR A 98 -47.89 1.74 -0.31
C TYR A 98 -47.95 3.25 -0.45
N ARG A 99 -48.07 3.72 -1.70
CA ARG A 99 -48.22 5.14 -2.03
C ARG A 99 -49.68 5.50 -2.08
N CYS A 100 -50.06 6.51 -1.29
CA CYS A 100 -51.41 7.07 -1.26
C CYS A 100 -51.43 8.48 -1.86
N LYS A 101 -52.40 8.80 -2.71
CA LYS A 101 -52.50 10.07 -3.43
C LYS A 101 -52.97 11.17 -2.50
N LYS A 102 -52.27 12.29 -2.52
CA LYS A 102 -52.57 13.52 -1.79
C LYS A 102 -53.47 14.45 -2.61
N CYS A 103 -54.07 15.46 -1.95
CA CYS A 103 -54.90 16.47 -2.58
C CYS A 103 -54.17 17.27 -3.68
N ASP A 104 -52.86 17.47 -3.58
CA ASP A 104 -51.99 18.15 -4.54
C ASP A 104 -51.61 17.30 -5.75
N GLY A 105 -52.04 16.05 -5.79
CA GLY A 105 -51.77 15.09 -6.86
C GLY A 105 -50.46 14.29 -6.66
N ASN A 106 -49.63 14.66 -5.69
CA ASN A 106 -48.44 13.90 -5.30
C ASN A 106 -48.80 12.65 -4.50
N TYR A 107 -47.80 11.80 -4.23
CA TYR A 107 -47.99 10.56 -3.47
C TYR A 107 -47.23 10.60 -2.15
N LEU A 108 -47.93 10.14 -1.09
CA LEU A 108 -47.37 9.92 0.23
C LEU A 108 -47.14 8.44 0.44
N TRP A 109 -45.95 8.03 0.90
CA TRP A 109 -45.73 6.68 1.40
C TRP A 109 -46.35 6.51 2.77
N ILE A 110 -47.23 5.54 2.91
CA ILE A 110 -47.86 5.18 4.18
C ILE A 110 -47.64 3.70 4.49
N THR A 111 -47.63 3.35 5.77
CA THR A 111 -47.88 2.00 6.25
C THR A 111 -49.35 1.94 6.68
N ASP A 112 -50.09 0.98 6.14
CA ASP A 112 -51.46 0.71 6.56
C ASP A 112 -51.47 -0.59 7.38
N ASN A 113 -51.85 -0.49 8.65
CA ASN A 113 -51.97 -1.60 9.59
C ASN A 113 -53.45 -1.79 9.92
N ALA A 114 -53.94 -3.04 9.93
CA ALA A 114 -55.31 -3.30 10.29
C ALA A 114 -55.46 -4.56 11.16
N GLN A 115 -56.57 -4.58 11.88
CA GLN A 115 -56.99 -5.67 12.74
C GLN A 115 -58.45 -5.96 12.56
N ILE A 116 -58.78 -7.25 12.47
CA ILE A 116 -60.17 -7.71 12.47
C ILE A 116 -60.69 -7.69 13.89
N ILE A 117 -61.80 -6.95 14.11
CA ILE A 117 -62.41 -6.76 15.44
C ILE A 117 -63.59 -7.71 15.62
N GLU A 118 -64.42 -7.93 14.58
CA GLU A 118 -65.59 -8.73 14.68
C GLU A 118 -65.74 -9.68 13.48
N ARG A 119 -66.28 -10.87 13.76
CA ARG A 119 -66.72 -11.85 12.76
C ARG A 119 -68.13 -12.31 13.08
N ASP A 120 -68.90 -12.67 12.07
CA ASP A 120 -70.21 -13.28 12.25
C ASP A 120 -70.10 -14.76 12.71
N PRO A 121 -71.22 -15.42 13.08
CA PRO A 121 -71.20 -16.82 13.47
C PRO A 121 -70.68 -17.79 12.39
N ASN A 122 -70.63 -17.38 11.13
CA ASN A 122 -70.11 -18.14 10.01
C ASN A 122 -68.63 -17.87 9.78
N GLY A 123 -67.98 -17.04 10.62
CA GLY A 123 -66.56 -16.69 10.50
C GLY A 123 -66.29 -15.55 9.51
N VAL A 124 -67.29 -14.94 8.93
CA VAL A 124 -67.14 -13.83 7.95
C VAL A 124 -66.79 -12.53 8.72
N VAL A 125 -65.80 -11.84 8.26
CA VAL A 125 -65.39 -10.53 8.83
C VAL A 125 -66.48 -9.49 8.73
N THR A 126 -66.86 -8.87 9.83
CA THR A 126 -67.93 -7.88 9.92
C THR A 126 -67.41 -6.47 10.30
N ARG A 127 -66.24 -6.42 10.96
CA ARG A 127 -65.59 -5.12 11.32
C ARG A 127 -64.08 -5.19 11.32
N ILE A 128 -63.46 -4.21 10.70
CA ILE A 128 -62.02 -4.03 10.66
C ILE A 128 -61.69 -2.60 11.09
N ILE A 129 -60.71 -2.45 11.93
CA ILE A 129 -60.13 -1.14 12.22
C ILE A 129 -58.69 -1.12 11.72
N GLY A 130 -58.21 0.06 11.31
CA GLY A 130 -56.83 0.22 10.90
C GLY A 130 -56.29 1.61 11.14
N ALA A 131 -55.01 1.74 10.92
CA ALA A 131 -54.28 2.96 11.12
C ALA A 131 -53.22 3.17 10.01
N HIS A 132 -53.13 4.38 9.56
CA HIS A 132 -52.09 4.82 8.63
C HIS A 132 -51.01 5.59 9.35
N LEU A 133 -49.75 5.24 9.02
CA LEU A 133 -48.55 5.95 9.46
C LEU A 133 -47.88 6.56 8.23
N ASP A 134 -47.47 7.82 8.35
CA ASP A 134 -46.64 8.47 7.34
C ASP A 134 -45.20 7.92 7.45
N ILE A 135 -44.74 7.33 6.36
CA ILE A 135 -43.38 6.80 6.26
C ILE A 135 -42.60 7.45 5.11
N HIS A 136 -43.07 8.59 4.62
CA HIS A 136 -42.54 9.22 3.41
C HIS A 136 -41.06 9.60 3.57
N GLU A 137 -40.72 10.28 4.65
CA GLU A 137 -39.32 10.66 4.94
C GLU A 137 -38.41 9.41 5.07
N ARG A 138 -38.90 8.39 5.76
CA ARG A 138 -38.16 7.14 5.91
C ARG A 138 -37.92 6.44 4.58
N LYS A 139 -38.95 6.37 3.72
CA LYS A 139 -38.85 5.71 2.40
C LYS A 139 -37.98 6.49 1.42
N THR A 140 -38.10 7.80 1.39
CA THR A 140 -37.28 8.65 0.51
C THR A 140 -35.80 8.56 0.91
N ALA A 141 -35.49 8.69 2.19
CA ALA A 141 -34.12 8.53 2.68
C ALA A 141 -33.54 7.12 2.38
N GLN A 142 -34.38 6.09 2.52
CA GLN A 142 -33.97 4.73 2.20
C GLN A 142 -33.64 4.54 0.71
N LEU A 143 -34.45 5.12 -0.17
CA LEU A 143 -34.23 5.06 -1.62
C LEU A 143 -32.97 5.86 -2.04
N GLU A 144 -32.79 7.05 -1.48
CA GLU A 144 -31.59 7.85 -1.71
C GLU A 144 -30.31 7.11 -1.26
N LEU A 145 -30.35 6.54 -0.07
CA LEU A 145 -29.22 5.76 0.44
C LEU A 145 -28.92 4.53 -0.44
N PHE A 146 -29.94 3.86 -0.92
CA PHE A 146 -29.78 2.73 -1.83
C PHE A 146 -29.08 3.14 -3.13
N GLU A 147 -29.51 4.26 -3.73
CA GLU A 147 -28.91 4.77 -4.97
C GLU A 147 -27.47 5.26 -4.75
N GLN A 148 -27.19 5.96 -3.66
CA GLN A 148 -25.83 6.35 -3.31
C GLN A 148 -24.90 5.14 -3.14
N ASN A 149 -25.38 4.11 -2.43
CA ASN A 149 -24.61 2.87 -2.28
C ASN A 149 -24.35 2.16 -3.61
N ARG A 150 -25.31 2.20 -4.53
CA ARG A 150 -25.15 1.63 -5.87
C ARG A 150 -24.05 2.35 -6.65
N LEU A 151 -24.04 3.68 -6.63
CA LEU A 151 -23.01 4.50 -7.28
C LEU A 151 -21.64 4.27 -6.66
N LEU A 152 -21.53 4.32 -5.34
CA LEU A 152 -20.27 4.08 -4.62
C LEU A 152 -19.66 2.70 -4.93
N ARG A 153 -20.49 1.66 -5.05
CA ARG A 153 -20.01 0.32 -5.43
C ARG A 153 -19.42 0.30 -6.85
N ALA A 154 -20.05 1.00 -7.79
CA ALA A 154 -19.54 1.10 -9.16
C ALA A 154 -18.17 1.82 -9.21
N ASP A 155 -18.05 2.92 -8.47
CA ASP A 155 -16.80 3.69 -8.37
C ASP A 155 -15.68 2.87 -7.71
N ASN A 156 -15.99 2.14 -6.63
CA ASN A 156 -15.01 1.28 -5.96
C ASN A 156 -14.45 0.19 -6.90
N VAL A 157 -15.28 -0.46 -7.70
CA VAL A 157 -14.82 -1.44 -8.69
C VAL A 157 -13.88 -0.82 -9.71
N THR A 158 -14.14 0.41 -10.12
CA THR A 158 -13.30 1.15 -11.07
C THR A 158 -11.96 1.53 -10.44
N LEU A 159 -11.98 2.02 -9.19
CA LEU A 159 -10.78 2.36 -8.43
C LEU A 159 -9.89 1.14 -8.18
N GLU A 160 -10.45 0.00 -7.80
CA GLU A 160 -9.69 -1.23 -7.59
C GLU A 160 -8.95 -1.68 -8.86
N LYS A 161 -9.60 -1.60 -10.02
CA LYS A 161 -8.94 -1.89 -11.31
C LYS A 161 -7.79 -0.93 -11.57
N LEU A 162 -7.99 0.37 -11.35
CA LEU A 162 -6.96 1.39 -11.55
C LEU A 162 -5.78 1.19 -10.59
N ILE A 163 -6.04 0.91 -9.32
CA ILE A 163 -5.01 0.63 -8.31
C ILE A 163 -4.18 -0.59 -8.75
N THR A 164 -4.83 -1.66 -9.16
CA THR A 164 -4.15 -2.89 -9.62
C THR A 164 -3.27 -2.63 -10.84
N GLN A 165 -3.77 -1.83 -11.79
CA GLN A 165 -3.00 -1.45 -12.97
C GLN A 165 -1.77 -0.59 -12.59
N LYS A 166 -1.96 0.41 -11.73
CA LYS A 166 -0.87 1.29 -11.30
C LYS A 166 0.18 0.57 -10.46
N ALA A 167 -0.23 -0.37 -9.61
CA ALA A 167 0.70 -1.21 -8.85
C ALA A 167 1.62 -2.02 -9.78
N ARG A 168 1.08 -2.62 -10.83
CA ARG A 168 1.88 -3.36 -11.83
C ARG A 168 2.84 -2.45 -12.59
N GLU A 169 2.37 -1.27 -13.00
CA GLU A 169 3.21 -0.29 -13.71
C GLU A 169 4.38 0.16 -12.83
N LEU A 170 4.13 0.44 -11.54
CA LEU A 170 5.16 0.81 -10.58
C LEU A 170 6.17 -0.32 -10.34
N GLU A 171 5.71 -1.57 -10.26
CA GLU A 171 6.59 -2.72 -10.07
C GLU A 171 7.57 -2.89 -11.24
N ILE A 172 7.08 -2.74 -12.47
CA ILE A 172 7.92 -2.80 -13.68
C ILE A 172 8.97 -1.67 -13.65
N ARG A 173 8.54 -0.43 -13.40
CA ARG A 173 9.45 0.71 -13.34
C ARG A 173 10.50 0.59 -12.24
N ASN A 174 10.13 0.06 -11.08
CA ASN A 174 11.08 -0.17 -10.00
C ASN A 174 12.16 -1.18 -10.40
N ARG A 175 11.81 -2.25 -11.10
CA ARG A 175 12.79 -3.22 -11.62
C ARG A 175 13.73 -2.60 -12.64
N GLU A 176 13.19 -1.80 -13.57
CA GLU A 176 14.00 -1.06 -14.55
C GLU A 176 14.97 -0.08 -13.88
N LEU A 177 14.50 0.65 -12.85
CA LEU A 177 15.34 1.56 -12.10
C LEU A 177 16.44 0.83 -11.32
N GLN A 178 16.12 -0.29 -10.68
CA GLN A 178 17.12 -1.10 -9.98
C GLN A 178 18.21 -1.62 -10.93
N GLN A 179 17.83 -2.08 -12.13
CA GLN A 179 18.80 -2.50 -13.14
C GLN A 179 19.70 -1.34 -13.58
N LYS A 180 19.14 -0.16 -13.82
CA LYS A 180 19.93 1.03 -14.18
C LYS A 180 20.87 1.46 -13.07
N VAL A 181 20.45 1.39 -11.80
CA VAL A 181 21.32 1.69 -10.65
C VAL A 181 22.51 0.74 -10.62
N LEU A 182 22.30 -0.56 -10.74
CA LEU A 182 23.36 -1.54 -10.79
C LEU A 182 24.32 -1.32 -11.96
N GLU A 183 23.79 -0.98 -13.13
CA GLU A 183 24.60 -0.67 -14.31
C GLU A 183 25.46 0.59 -14.08
N ILE A 184 24.88 1.65 -13.52
CA ILE A 184 25.59 2.88 -13.20
C ILE A 184 26.67 2.63 -12.13
N GLU A 185 26.36 1.84 -11.10
CA GLU A 185 27.33 1.46 -10.07
C GLU A 185 28.50 0.65 -10.66
N LEU A 186 28.21 -0.29 -11.54
CA LEU A 186 29.25 -1.04 -12.23
C LEU A 186 30.16 -0.13 -13.05
N ILE A 187 29.59 0.74 -13.88
CA ILE A 187 30.34 1.68 -14.71
C ILE A 187 31.09 2.70 -13.85
N SER A 188 30.52 3.14 -12.74
CA SER A 188 31.12 4.14 -11.85
C SER A 188 32.25 3.58 -10.98
N ASN A 189 32.26 2.28 -10.70
CA ASN A 189 33.15 1.67 -9.71
C ASN A 189 34.21 0.73 -10.31
N THR A 190 34.13 0.41 -11.61
CA THR A 190 35.12 -0.44 -12.29
C THR A 190 35.94 0.34 -13.30
N ASP A 191 37.17 -0.10 -13.53
CA ASP A 191 38.01 0.38 -14.62
C ASP A 191 37.54 -0.27 -15.95
N PRO A 192 37.19 0.52 -16.97
CA PRO A 192 36.63 -0.02 -18.21
C PRO A 192 37.58 -0.93 -19.01
N LEU A 193 38.90 -0.78 -18.84
CA LEU A 193 39.91 -1.58 -19.52
C LEU A 193 40.12 -2.93 -18.84
N THR A 194 40.40 -2.90 -17.53
CA THR A 194 40.82 -4.06 -16.77
C THR A 194 39.71 -4.79 -16.03
N GLN A 195 38.54 -4.17 -15.90
CA GLN A 195 37.37 -4.68 -15.22
C GLN A 195 37.56 -4.91 -13.71
N VAL A 196 38.69 -4.53 -13.12
CA VAL A 196 38.86 -4.45 -11.66
C VAL A 196 38.29 -3.13 -11.13
N PRO A 197 38.04 -2.99 -9.82
CA PRO A 197 37.69 -1.72 -9.20
C PRO A 197 38.57 -0.57 -9.66
N ASN A 198 37.96 0.60 -9.84
CA ASN A 198 38.68 1.80 -10.20
C ASN A 198 39.17 2.56 -8.94
N ARG A 199 39.90 3.66 -9.17
CA ARG A 199 40.44 4.53 -8.11
C ARG A 199 39.37 5.00 -7.14
N LYS A 200 38.21 5.43 -7.64
CA LYS A 200 37.10 5.91 -6.80
C LYS A 200 36.65 4.81 -5.82
N LYS A 201 36.45 3.59 -6.32
CA LYS A 201 36.01 2.46 -5.49
C LYS A 201 37.08 2.04 -4.49
N PHE A 202 38.35 2.16 -4.85
CA PHE A 202 39.46 1.95 -3.93
C PHE A 202 39.47 2.95 -2.78
N GLU A 203 39.31 4.26 -3.07
CA GLU A 203 39.27 5.32 -2.05
C GLU A 203 38.10 5.11 -1.07
N GLU A 204 36.91 4.69 -1.57
CA GLU A 204 35.76 4.35 -0.73
C GLU A 204 36.07 3.15 0.19
N GLU A 205 36.65 2.09 -0.34
CA GLU A 205 36.97 0.88 0.42
C GLU A 205 38.07 1.10 1.46
N LEU A 206 39.10 1.86 1.08
CA LEU A 206 40.17 2.24 2.01
C LEU A 206 39.62 3.06 3.19
N LEU A 207 38.67 3.96 2.94
CA LEU A 207 38.04 4.74 4.01
C LEU A 207 37.23 3.82 4.96
N ASN A 208 36.53 2.82 4.42
CA ASN A 208 35.80 1.85 5.21
C ASN A 208 36.73 1.01 6.10
N GLU A 209 37.82 0.50 5.53
CA GLU A 209 38.79 -0.29 6.26
C GLU A 209 39.58 0.54 7.30
N LYS A 210 39.88 1.80 6.98
CA LYS A 210 40.43 2.76 7.95
C LYS A 210 39.50 2.92 9.16
N CYS A 211 38.20 3.15 8.92
CA CYS A 211 37.21 3.28 10.00
C CYS A 211 37.11 2.00 10.85
N ARG A 212 37.24 0.82 10.23
CA ARG A 212 37.27 -0.46 10.95
C ARG A 212 38.53 -0.61 11.79
N SER A 213 39.69 -0.28 11.23
CA SER A 213 40.98 -0.29 11.93
C SER A 213 40.95 0.64 13.14
N ASP A 214 40.50 1.88 12.99
CA ASP A 214 40.37 2.86 14.09
C ASP A 214 39.42 2.37 15.20
N ARG A 215 38.32 1.68 14.85
CA ARG A 215 37.30 1.24 15.82
C ARG A 215 37.72 0.00 16.58
N TYR A 216 38.36 -0.97 15.91
CA TYR A 216 38.60 -2.29 16.45
C TYR A 216 40.06 -2.58 16.71
N GLY A 217 40.98 -1.70 16.32
CA GLY A 217 42.42 -1.89 16.46
C GLY A 217 43.00 -2.92 15.52
N HIS A 218 42.32 -3.22 14.40
CA HIS A 218 42.81 -4.17 13.41
C HIS A 218 43.95 -3.56 12.59
N GLU A 219 44.89 -4.39 12.23
CA GLU A 219 45.96 -3.99 11.34
C GLU A 219 45.42 -3.72 9.93
N LEU A 220 45.96 -2.74 9.26
CA LEU A 220 45.61 -2.38 7.89
C LEU A 220 46.86 -1.98 7.15
N SER A 221 47.13 -2.61 6.01
CA SER A 221 48.23 -2.21 5.14
C SER A 221 47.76 -2.01 3.71
N VAL A 222 48.50 -1.21 2.97
CA VAL A 222 48.23 -0.89 1.56
C VAL A 222 49.51 -1.07 0.75
N ALA A 223 49.32 -1.49 -0.50
CA ALA A 223 50.41 -1.52 -1.46
C ALA A 223 50.03 -0.84 -2.76
N MET A 224 50.99 -0.24 -3.41
CA MET A 224 50.88 0.28 -4.78
C MET A 224 51.91 -0.48 -5.65
N LEU A 225 51.50 -0.90 -6.80
CA LEU A 225 52.39 -1.54 -7.79
C LEU A 225 52.29 -0.80 -9.12
N ASP A 226 53.43 -0.90 -9.84
CA ASP A 226 53.55 -0.29 -11.17
C ASP A 226 54.34 -1.24 -12.07
N ILE A 227 53.95 -1.36 -13.34
CA ILE A 227 54.58 -2.22 -14.32
C ILE A 227 55.87 -1.58 -14.78
N ASP A 228 57.00 -2.25 -14.50
CA ASP A 228 58.31 -1.76 -14.87
C ASP A 228 58.45 -1.62 -16.39
N HIS A 229 58.94 -0.46 -16.82
CA HIS A 229 59.19 -0.16 -18.21
C HIS A 229 57.96 -0.27 -19.14
N PHE A 230 56.72 -0.04 -18.64
CA PHE A 230 55.47 -0.19 -19.39
C PHE A 230 55.46 0.72 -20.65
N LYS A 231 56.04 1.89 -20.57
CA LYS A 231 56.20 2.77 -21.72
C LYS A 231 56.98 2.07 -22.86
N ASN A 232 58.06 1.36 -22.54
CA ASN A 232 58.85 0.64 -23.55
C ASN A 232 58.01 -0.49 -24.21
N ILE A 233 57.11 -1.11 -23.47
CA ILE A 233 56.17 -2.11 -24.04
C ILE A 233 55.23 -1.42 -25.07
N ASN A 234 54.67 -0.27 -24.70
CA ASN A 234 53.81 0.49 -25.61
C ASN A 234 54.60 0.99 -26.85
N ASP A 235 55.77 1.53 -26.64
CA ASP A 235 56.61 2.06 -27.72
C ASP A 235 57.11 0.98 -28.70
N THR A 236 57.32 -0.23 -28.19
CA THR A 236 57.83 -1.37 -29.01
C THR A 236 56.74 -2.17 -29.68
N PHE A 237 55.64 -2.48 -28.94
CA PHE A 237 54.60 -3.43 -29.36
C PHE A 237 53.26 -2.79 -29.61
N GLY A 238 53.12 -1.47 -29.41
CA GLY A 238 51.90 -0.72 -29.59
C GLY A 238 50.97 -0.73 -28.35
N HIS A 239 50.09 0.28 -28.25
CA HIS A 239 49.15 0.47 -27.15
C HIS A 239 48.18 -0.70 -26.94
N GLU A 240 47.76 -1.38 -28.04
CA GLU A 240 46.88 -2.56 -27.91
C GLU A 240 47.55 -3.70 -27.14
N THR A 241 48.87 -3.84 -27.29
CA THR A 241 49.67 -4.85 -26.54
C THR A 241 49.75 -4.43 -25.06
N GLY A 242 50.03 -3.15 -24.78
CA GLY A 242 49.97 -2.61 -23.45
C GLY A 242 48.63 -2.83 -22.76
N ASP A 243 47.54 -2.58 -23.42
CA ASP A 243 46.17 -2.81 -22.91
C ASP A 243 45.94 -4.29 -22.57
N ARG A 244 46.46 -5.22 -23.40
CA ARG A 244 46.36 -6.67 -23.11
C ARG A 244 47.19 -7.06 -21.90
N VAL A 245 48.40 -6.48 -21.75
CA VAL A 245 49.24 -6.66 -20.57
C VAL A 245 48.53 -6.20 -19.30
N LEU A 246 47.93 -5.01 -19.32
CA LEU A 246 47.16 -4.49 -18.18
C LEU A 246 46.01 -5.42 -17.79
N LYS A 247 45.23 -5.89 -18.79
CA LYS A 247 44.12 -6.84 -18.55
C LYS A 247 44.60 -8.15 -17.95
N LYS A 248 45.68 -8.68 -18.49
CA LYS A 248 46.26 -9.94 -18.00
C LYS A 248 46.86 -9.84 -16.62
N LEU A 249 47.57 -8.73 -16.33
CA LEU A 249 48.07 -8.46 -14.99
C LEU A 249 46.93 -8.33 -13.98
N ALA A 250 45.89 -7.58 -14.34
CA ALA A 250 44.75 -7.40 -13.44
C ALA A 250 44.05 -8.73 -13.10
N ALA A 251 43.79 -9.59 -14.08
CA ALA A 251 43.22 -10.92 -13.85
C ALA A 251 44.16 -11.78 -12.99
N PHE A 252 45.47 -11.80 -13.34
CA PHE A 252 46.44 -12.59 -12.63
C PHE A 252 46.62 -12.21 -11.16
N VAL A 253 46.67 -10.91 -10.85
CA VAL A 253 46.73 -10.43 -9.45
C VAL A 253 45.44 -10.81 -8.70
N THR A 254 44.27 -10.61 -9.30
CA THR A 254 42.98 -10.97 -8.68
C THR A 254 42.92 -12.45 -8.31
N GLU A 255 43.45 -13.35 -9.15
CA GLU A 255 43.48 -14.78 -8.89
C GLU A 255 44.50 -15.21 -7.80
N ASN A 256 45.48 -14.35 -7.47
CA ASN A 256 46.57 -14.65 -6.56
C ASN A 256 46.55 -13.89 -5.23
N ILE A 257 45.47 -13.14 -4.95
CA ILE A 257 45.21 -12.49 -3.67
C ILE A 257 44.08 -13.22 -2.91
N ARG A 258 43.84 -12.87 -1.64
CA ARG A 258 42.77 -13.44 -0.83
C ARG A 258 41.43 -12.75 -1.21
N GLU A 259 40.33 -13.44 -0.97
CA GLU A 259 38.99 -12.89 -1.21
C GLU A 259 38.72 -11.60 -0.41
N ILE A 260 39.35 -11.44 0.77
CA ILE A 260 39.20 -10.25 1.62
C ILE A 260 40.14 -9.10 1.21
N ASP A 261 41.18 -9.39 0.40
CA ASP A 261 42.07 -8.35 -0.10
C ASP A 261 41.37 -7.56 -1.21
N PHE A 262 41.58 -6.27 -1.23
CA PHE A 262 40.96 -5.43 -2.25
C PHE A 262 42.00 -4.94 -3.26
N PHE A 263 41.70 -5.10 -4.54
CA PHE A 263 42.59 -4.75 -5.64
C PHE A 263 41.87 -3.82 -6.63
N ALA A 264 42.57 -2.77 -7.05
CA ALA A 264 42.00 -1.76 -7.96
C ALA A 264 43.09 -1.20 -8.90
N ARG A 265 42.64 -0.63 -10.02
CA ARG A 265 43.49 0.16 -10.88
C ARG A 265 43.48 1.62 -10.44
N TRP A 266 44.65 2.17 -10.12
CA TRP A 266 44.82 3.55 -9.72
C TRP A 266 44.82 4.51 -10.93
N GLY A 267 45.52 4.17 -12.00
CA GLY A 267 45.55 4.88 -13.26
C GLY A 267 46.77 4.48 -14.10
N GLY A 268 46.70 4.64 -15.42
CA GLY A 268 47.82 4.26 -16.30
C GLY A 268 48.23 2.80 -16.11
N GLU A 269 49.49 2.57 -15.69
CA GLU A 269 50.07 1.28 -15.36
C GLU A 269 50.11 0.94 -13.86
N GLU A 270 49.47 1.78 -13.03
CA GLU A 270 49.51 1.68 -11.57
C GLU A 270 48.26 0.96 -11.03
N PHE A 271 48.47 0.07 -10.08
CA PHE A 271 47.45 -0.65 -9.34
C PHE A 271 47.67 -0.55 -7.84
N VAL A 272 46.61 -0.70 -7.05
CA VAL A 272 46.63 -0.57 -5.59
C VAL A 272 45.96 -1.76 -4.92
N LEU A 273 46.45 -2.13 -3.74
CA LEU A 273 45.93 -3.21 -2.91
C LEU A 273 45.67 -2.72 -1.49
N ILE A 274 44.55 -3.17 -0.90
CA ILE A 274 44.30 -3.08 0.53
C ILE A 274 44.42 -4.49 1.12
N PHE A 275 45.13 -4.60 2.23
CA PHE A 275 45.26 -5.83 3.00
C PHE A 275 44.61 -5.64 4.38
N PRO A 276 43.31 -5.98 4.52
CA PRO A 276 42.63 -5.94 5.81
C PRO A 276 43.21 -6.98 6.78
N ASP A 277 43.29 -6.64 8.05
CA ASP A 277 43.78 -7.52 9.13
C ASP A 277 45.21 -8.04 8.90
N VAL A 278 46.05 -7.25 8.19
CA VAL A 278 47.41 -7.59 7.87
C VAL A 278 48.35 -6.43 8.21
N GLY A 279 49.32 -6.70 9.07
CA GLY A 279 50.39 -5.74 9.39
C GLY A 279 51.43 -5.60 8.29
N LEU A 280 52.32 -4.61 8.44
CA LEU A 280 53.35 -4.28 7.44
C LEU A 280 54.15 -5.48 6.95
N GLU A 281 54.66 -6.31 7.86
CA GLU A 281 55.49 -7.47 7.51
C GLU A 281 54.73 -8.49 6.68
N GLY A 282 53.45 -8.73 7.01
CA GLY A 282 52.56 -9.60 6.26
C GLY A 282 52.28 -9.05 4.86
N ALA A 283 52.01 -7.75 4.74
CA ALA A 283 51.74 -7.07 3.46
C ALA A 283 53.00 -7.08 2.55
N VAL A 284 54.16 -6.86 3.11
CA VAL A 284 55.46 -7.00 2.39
C VAL A 284 55.66 -8.43 1.88
N SER A 285 55.34 -9.42 2.70
CA SER A 285 55.42 -10.83 2.27
C SER A 285 54.46 -11.15 1.12
N CYS A 286 53.20 -10.65 1.20
CA CYS A 286 52.22 -10.76 0.12
C CYS A 286 52.69 -10.08 -1.18
N ALA A 287 53.20 -8.86 -1.07
CA ALA A 287 53.71 -8.10 -2.21
C ALA A 287 54.96 -8.80 -2.84
N GLN A 288 55.87 -9.34 -2.03
CA GLN A 288 57.04 -10.12 -2.52
C GLN A 288 56.57 -11.35 -3.29
N LYS A 289 55.60 -12.09 -2.77
CA LYS A 289 55.03 -13.25 -3.45
C LYS A 289 54.44 -12.88 -4.80
N LEU A 290 53.60 -11.83 -4.83
CA LEU A 290 52.97 -11.34 -6.07
C LEU A 290 54.05 -10.89 -7.08
N ARG A 291 55.03 -10.10 -6.65
CA ARG A 291 56.16 -9.68 -7.50
C ARG A 291 56.87 -10.90 -8.16
N GLN A 292 57.20 -11.92 -7.35
CA GLN A 292 57.87 -13.11 -7.83
C GLN A 292 57.00 -13.89 -8.82
N LEU A 293 55.71 -14.08 -8.51
CA LEU A 293 54.78 -14.78 -9.40
C LEU A 293 54.63 -14.05 -10.74
N ILE A 294 54.55 -12.70 -10.73
CA ILE A 294 54.47 -11.88 -11.94
C ILE A 294 55.74 -12.03 -12.78
N ALA A 295 56.93 -11.96 -12.17
CA ALA A 295 58.21 -12.07 -12.88
C ALA A 295 58.47 -13.49 -13.48
N GLU A 296 57.97 -14.52 -12.82
CA GLU A 296 58.11 -15.91 -13.27
C GLU A 296 57.09 -16.28 -14.37
N HIS A 297 55.90 -15.65 -14.35
CA HIS A 297 54.81 -15.99 -15.27
C HIS A 297 54.89 -15.23 -16.58
N GLU A 298 54.71 -15.92 -17.69
CA GLU A 298 54.65 -15.28 -19.01
C GLU A 298 53.24 -14.72 -19.25
N LEU A 299 52.98 -13.52 -18.69
CA LEU A 299 51.69 -12.87 -18.83
C LEU A 299 51.33 -12.47 -20.27
N TYR A 300 52.34 -12.30 -21.11
CA TYR A 300 52.18 -12.06 -22.53
C TYR A 300 53.20 -12.87 -23.36
N PRO A 301 52.76 -13.52 -24.44
CA PRO A 301 53.66 -14.32 -25.26
C PRO A 301 54.83 -13.49 -25.82
N GLY A 302 56.06 -13.99 -25.58
CA GLY A 302 57.27 -13.41 -26.12
C GLY A 302 58.05 -12.47 -25.21
N PHE A 303 57.50 -12.02 -24.07
CA PHE A 303 58.27 -11.28 -23.06
C PHE A 303 57.73 -11.39 -21.65
N LYS A 304 58.60 -11.26 -20.69
CA LYS A 304 58.24 -11.20 -19.26
C LYS A 304 58.14 -9.76 -18.82
N ILE A 305 57.26 -9.51 -17.85
CA ILE A 305 57.13 -8.22 -17.18
C ILE A 305 57.59 -8.35 -15.73
N THR A 306 58.04 -7.25 -15.16
CA THR A 306 58.27 -7.11 -13.73
C THR A 306 57.47 -5.97 -13.19
N CYS A 307 57.25 -5.96 -11.88
CA CYS A 307 56.55 -4.87 -11.20
C CYS A 307 57.34 -4.42 -9.98
N SER A 308 57.36 -3.11 -9.77
CA SER A 308 57.83 -2.50 -8.54
C SER A 308 56.67 -2.25 -7.59
N PHE A 309 56.92 -2.45 -6.29
CA PHE A 309 55.90 -2.32 -5.24
C PHE A 309 56.36 -1.34 -4.17
N GLY A 310 55.45 -0.44 -3.76
CA GLY A 310 55.55 0.31 -2.52
C GLY A 310 54.55 -0.25 -1.51
N VAL A 311 54.95 -0.42 -0.26
CA VAL A 311 54.09 -0.98 0.80
C VAL A 311 54.19 -0.12 2.05
N THR A 312 53.04 0.10 2.70
CA THR A 312 53.01 0.80 4.00
C THR A 312 51.85 0.28 4.84
N ALA A 313 51.96 0.41 6.16
CA ALA A 313 50.84 0.16 7.07
C ALA A 313 50.15 1.49 7.42
N TYR A 314 48.83 1.40 7.64
CA TYR A 314 48.05 2.46 8.25
C TYR A 314 48.37 2.57 9.75
N HIS A 315 48.51 3.77 10.25
CA HIS A 315 48.61 4.07 11.67
C HIS A 315 47.45 4.92 12.11
N SER A 316 46.94 4.67 13.30
CA SER A 316 45.83 5.47 13.84
C SER A 316 46.17 6.96 13.84
N GLY A 317 45.35 7.78 13.26
CA GLY A 317 45.54 9.21 13.08
C GLY A 317 46.11 9.61 11.71
N ASP A 318 46.55 8.69 10.87
CA ASP A 318 46.95 9.04 9.50
C ASP A 318 45.77 9.59 8.70
N SER A 319 46.01 10.66 7.95
CA SER A 319 45.12 11.01 6.86
C SER A 319 45.33 10.09 5.65
N LEU A 320 44.37 10.04 4.73
CA LEU A 320 44.55 9.31 3.47
C LEU A 320 45.76 9.90 2.67
N ASP A 321 45.95 11.21 2.70
CA ASP A 321 47.05 11.88 2.02
C ASP A 321 48.42 11.46 2.58
N ASP A 322 48.54 11.31 3.90
CA ASP A 322 49.76 10.81 4.53
C ASP A 322 50.06 9.36 4.08
N LEU A 323 49.05 8.54 4.04
CA LEU A 323 49.17 7.12 3.61
C LEU A 323 49.59 7.05 2.14
N PHE A 324 48.93 7.80 1.26
CA PHE A 324 49.26 7.84 -0.17
C PHE A 324 50.65 8.45 -0.40
N SER A 325 51.04 9.48 0.31
CA SER A 325 52.38 10.02 0.20
C SER A 325 53.46 9.02 0.58
N ARG A 326 53.24 8.19 1.62
CA ARG A 326 54.20 7.15 2.01
C ARG A 326 54.30 6.03 0.97
N ILE A 327 53.16 5.62 0.41
CA ILE A 327 53.14 4.50 -0.55
C ILE A 327 53.75 4.93 -1.88
N ASP A 328 53.47 6.15 -2.36
CA ASP A 328 54.13 6.75 -3.54
C ASP A 328 55.64 6.85 -3.37
N ASN A 329 56.08 7.33 -2.20
CA ASN A 329 57.50 7.42 -1.90
C ASN A 329 58.19 6.04 -1.88
N ALA A 330 57.53 5.04 -1.31
CA ALA A 330 58.02 3.65 -1.33
C ALA A 330 58.14 3.14 -2.76
N LEU A 331 57.14 3.32 -3.59
CA LEU A 331 57.13 2.91 -4.99
C LEU A 331 58.23 3.66 -5.80
N TYR A 332 58.35 4.95 -5.56
CA TYR A 332 59.40 5.76 -6.18
C TYR A 332 60.81 5.26 -5.86
N VAL A 333 61.09 4.89 -4.57
CA VAL A 333 62.35 4.26 -4.16
C VAL A 333 62.53 2.94 -4.86
N ALA A 334 61.49 2.09 -4.95
CA ALA A 334 61.60 0.82 -5.66
C ALA A 334 62.01 1.00 -7.13
N LYS A 335 61.35 1.94 -7.82
CA LYS A 335 61.64 2.24 -9.24
C LYS A 335 63.09 2.76 -9.43
N ASN A 336 63.61 3.59 -8.52
CA ASN A 336 64.94 4.18 -8.63
C ASN A 336 66.08 3.28 -8.13
N SER A 337 65.77 2.26 -7.31
CA SER A 337 66.78 1.33 -6.75
C SER A 337 66.94 0.07 -7.59
N GLY A 338 66.52 0.06 -8.85
CA GLY A 338 66.75 -1.05 -9.79
C GLY A 338 65.49 -1.73 -10.27
N ARG A 339 64.28 -1.32 -9.83
CA ARG A 339 62.99 -1.96 -10.15
C ARG A 339 62.87 -3.41 -9.68
N ASP A 340 61.80 -4.09 -10.10
CA ASP A 340 61.51 -5.49 -9.73
C ASP A 340 61.80 -5.79 -8.25
N GLN A 341 61.22 -4.96 -7.37
CA GLN A 341 61.41 -5.06 -5.92
C GLN A 341 60.24 -4.51 -5.14
N VAL A 342 60.17 -4.87 -3.88
CA VAL A 342 59.22 -4.35 -2.89
C VAL A 342 60.01 -3.49 -1.92
N VAL A 343 59.53 -2.24 -1.74
CA VAL A 343 60.06 -1.29 -0.75
C VAL A 343 58.97 -0.95 0.26
N GLU A 344 59.28 -1.08 1.54
CA GLU A 344 58.39 -0.67 2.62
C GLU A 344 58.83 0.71 3.16
N LEU A 345 57.82 1.56 3.51
CA LEU A 345 58.05 2.71 4.32
C LEU A 345 57.14 2.70 5.55
N ARG A 346 57.76 2.93 6.70
CA ARG A 346 57.02 3.06 7.98
C ARG A 346 56.65 4.49 8.25
N ALA A 347 55.54 4.72 8.96
CA ALA A 347 55.25 6.08 9.46
C ALA A 347 56.42 6.56 10.35
N LYS A 348 56.75 7.81 10.26
CA LYS A 348 57.71 8.43 11.21
C LYS A 348 57.05 8.32 12.60
N ALA A 349 57.75 7.73 13.55
CA ALA A 349 57.31 7.79 14.93
C ALA A 349 57.06 9.23 15.32
N LEU A 350 55.86 9.55 15.74
CA LEU A 350 55.53 10.84 16.37
C LEU A 350 56.36 10.89 17.65
N THR A 351 57.48 11.64 17.61
CA THR A 351 58.30 11.98 18.78
C THR A 351 57.64 13.04 19.60
#